data_92efd3da85fc2f721bdc2015bf96f0a1
#
_entry.id   92efd3da85fc2f721bdc2015bf96f0a1
#
_cell.length_a   1.000
_cell.length_b   1.000
_cell.length_c   1.000
_cell.angle_alpha   90.00
_cell.angle_beta   90.00
_cell.angle_gamma   90.00
#
_symmetry.space_group_name_H-M   'P 1'
#
loop_
_entity.id
_entity.type
_entity.pdbx_description
1 polymer ?
#
loop_
_entity_poly.entity_id
_entity_poly.type
_entity_poly.pdbx_seq_one_letter_code
_entity_poly.pdbx_strand_id
1 'polypeptide(L)'
;GNAVILRGGSEAIHSNRAIHAALIAGLEQAALPAEAVQLVPTTDRAAVGAMLTADGLIDLIVPRGGKSLVARVQAEARVPVLAHLDGINHVYVDGSADPAMAERVVLDAKMRRTGICGAMETLLIDRDFAGPAELVTALQQAGCEVRGDPVEAAFGDIVVPVSAEDWDTEYLDAIASVALVDGVEGAMAHIARHGSHHTDAIVAEDAGVAERFLNGVDSAIVLWNASTQFADGGEFGLGAEIGIA
;
A
#
# COMPACT_ATOMS: atom_id res chain seq x y z
N GLY A 1 28.44 -5.60 9.22
CA GLY A 1 27.15 -6.05 8.79
C GLY A 1 26.17 -6.13 9.93
N ASN A 2 24.90 -6.26 9.62
CA ASN A 2 23.83 -6.40 10.60
C ASN A 2 23.56 -7.88 10.87
N ALA A 3 23.09 -8.21 12.07
CA ALA A 3 22.48 -9.49 12.39
C ALA A 3 20.95 -9.35 12.34
N VAL A 4 20.24 -10.44 12.07
CA VAL A 4 18.79 -10.47 12.05
C VAL A 4 18.24 -11.58 12.92
N ILE A 5 17.19 -11.28 13.70
CA ILE A 5 16.41 -12.23 14.45
C ILE A 5 15.05 -12.38 13.80
N LEU A 6 14.77 -13.55 13.25
CA LEU A 6 13.54 -13.86 12.54
C LEU A 6 12.51 -14.50 13.49
N ARG A 7 11.26 -14.07 13.40
CA ARG A 7 10.12 -14.72 14.05
C ARG A 7 9.00 -14.88 13.03
N GLY A 8 8.76 -16.08 12.59
CA GLY A 8 7.70 -16.39 11.63
C GLY A 8 6.35 -16.67 12.28
N GLY A 9 5.29 -16.73 11.47
CA GLY A 9 3.97 -17.13 11.89
C GLY A 9 3.95 -18.56 12.45
N SER A 10 3.04 -18.84 13.38
CA SER A 10 2.92 -20.16 14.01
C SER A 10 2.55 -21.26 13.02
N GLU A 11 1.78 -20.93 12.01
CA GLU A 11 1.32 -21.82 10.93
C GLU A 11 2.46 -22.25 10.00
N ALA A 12 3.52 -21.46 9.91
CA ALA A 12 4.62 -21.66 8.98
C ALA A 12 5.93 -22.16 9.67
N ILE A 13 5.86 -22.64 10.91
CA ILE A 13 7.06 -22.97 11.70
C ILE A 13 7.99 -23.97 11.02
N HIS A 14 7.44 -24.97 10.31
CA HIS A 14 8.26 -25.96 9.61
C HIS A 14 8.96 -25.37 8.39
N SER A 15 8.28 -24.54 7.61
CA SER A 15 8.86 -23.81 6.47
C SER A 15 9.93 -22.84 6.93
N ASN A 16 9.66 -22.09 8.01
CA ASN A 16 10.62 -21.15 8.59
C ASN A 16 11.91 -21.86 9.04
N ARG A 17 11.80 -23.02 9.68
CA ARG A 17 12.97 -23.84 10.08
C ARG A 17 13.76 -24.35 8.88
N ALA A 18 13.09 -24.83 7.84
CA ALA A 18 13.74 -25.33 6.63
C ALA A 18 14.49 -24.21 5.89
N ILE A 19 13.86 -23.04 5.73
CA ILE A 19 14.50 -21.86 5.12
C ILE A 19 15.70 -21.39 5.98
N HIS A 20 15.52 -21.30 7.32
CA HIS A 20 16.60 -20.92 8.22
C HIS A 20 17.80 -21.87 8.11
N ALA A 21 17.57 -23.19 8.08
CA ALA A 21 18.64 -24.15 7.92
C ALA A 21 19.40 -23.97 6.59
N ALA A 22 18.71 -23.67 5.50
CA ALA A 22 19.34 -23.37 4.22
C ALA A 22 20.16 -22.06 4.25
N LEU A 23 19.69 -21.03 4.94
CA LEU A 23 20.42 -19.77 5.15
C LEU A 23 21.69 -20.00 5.95
N ILE A 24 21.63 -20.77 7.04
CA ILE A 24 22.82 -21.13 7.85
C ILE A 24 23.83 -21.88 7.02
N ALA A 25 23.44 -22.89 6.25
CA ALA A 25 24.35 -23.62 5.37
C ALA A 25 25.02 -22.69 4.35
N GLY A 26 24.29 -21.71 3.81
CA GLY A 26 24.84 -20.71 2.90
C GLY A 26 25.88 -19.78 3.58
N LEU A 27 25.60 -19.35 4.82
CA LEU A 27 26.54 -18.54 5.62
C LEU A 27 27.84 -19.31 5.90
N GLU A 28 27.74 -20.57 6.32
CA GLU A 28 28.89 -21.43 6.59
C GLU A 28 29.74 -21.64 5.33
N GLN A 29 29.12 -21.89 4.17
CA GLN A 29 29.82 -22.01 2.88
C GLN A 29 30.56 -20.71 2.49
N ALA A 30 30.00 -19.57 2.85
CA ALA A 30 30.61 -18.25 2.61
C ALA A 30 31.63 -17.83 3.69
N ALA A 31 31.91 -18.67 4.67
CA ALA A 31 32.74 -18.38 5.85
C ALA A 31 32.23 -17.16 6.65
N LEU A 32 30.92 -17.00 6.73
CA LEU A 32 30.22 -15.96 7.50
C LEU A 32 29.68 -16.58 8.82
N PRO A 33 29.53 -15.77 9.89
CA PRO A 33 29.00 -16.26 11.17
C PRO A 33 27.55 -16.77 11.01
N ALA A 34 27.27 -17.98 11.47
CA ALA A 34 25.93 -18.56 11.46
C ALA A 34 24.94 -17.73 12.30
N GLU A 35 25.44 -17.09 13.36
CA GLU A 35 24.67 -16.23 14.27
C GLU A 35 24.19 -14.93 13.64
N ALA A 36 24.65 -14.59 12.42
CA ALA A 36 24.17 -13.42 11.70
C ALA A 36 22.67 -13.52 11.33
N VAL A 37 22.14 -14.75 11.21
CA VAL A 37 20.71 -15.00 10.99
C VAL A 37 20.20 -15.96 12.06
N GLN A 38 19.34 -15.48 12.93
CA GLN A 38 18.77 -16.25 14.03
C GLN A 38 17.27 -16.45 13.83
N LEU A 39 16.73 -17.57 14.32
CA LEU A 39 15.31 -17.86 14.30
C LEU A 39 14.80 -18.11 15.72
N VAL A 40 13.76 -17.38 16.13
CA VAL A 40 13.06 -17.65 17.39
C VAL A 40 12.43 -19.04 17.33
N PRO A 41 12.83 -19.98 18.21
CA PRO A 41 12.50 -21.40 18.05
C PRO A 41 11.07 -21.77 18.51
N THR A 42 10.33 -20.80 19.07
CA THR A 42 9.00 -21.02 19.65
C THR A 42 7.90 -20.28 18.87
N THR A 43 6.71 -20.86 18.89
CA THR A 43 5.48 -20.22 18.38
C THR A 43 4.78 -19.37 19.43
N ASP A 44 5.28 -19.35 20.68
CA ASP A 44 4.68 -18.58 21.77
C ASP A 44 4.68 -17.08 21.46
N ARG A 45 3.52 -16.46 21.62
CA ARG A 45 3.34 -15.01 21.41
C ARG A 45 4.06 -14.18 22.49
N ALA A 46 4.42 -14.77 23.63
CA ALA A 46 5.23 -14.11 24.66
C ALA A 46 6.62 -13.70 24.13
N ALA A 47 7.19 -14.48 23.18
CA ALA A 47 8.44 -14.12 22.53
C ALA A 47 8.37 -12.79 21.77
N VAL A 48 7.21 -12.47 21.17
CA VAL A 48 7.00 -11.16 20.52
C VAL A 48 7.09 -10.04 21.57
N GLY A 49 6.38 -10.16 22.68
CA GLY A 49 6.43 -9.16 23.77
C GLY A 49 7.84 -8.96 24.33
N ALA A 50 8.62 -10.04 24.45
CA ALA A 50 10.02 -9.96 24.88
C ALA A 50 10.88 -9.18 23.87
N MET A 51 10.70 -9.40 22.56
CA MET A 51 11.42 -8.67 21.52
C MET A 51 11.02 -7.18 21.48
N LEU A 52 9.73 -6.85 21.64
CA LEU A 52 9.25 -5.47 21.66
C LEU A 52 9.85 -4.62 22.78
N THR A 53 10.26 -5.26 23.87
CA THR A 53 10.83 -4.60 25.05
C THR A 53 12.35 -4.82 25.21
N ALA A 54 13.01 -5.40 24.20
CA ALA A 54 14.44 -5.71 24.23
C ALA A 54 15.32 -4.48 23.88
N ASP A 55 15.07 -3.36 24.53
CA ASP A 55 15.85 -2.14 24.37
C ASP A 55 17.34 -2.39 24.69
N GLY A 56 18.22 -1.84 23.86
CA GLY A 56 19.67 -2.06 23.92
C GLY A 56 20.15 -3.44 23.45
N LEU A 57 19.26 -4.35 23.03
CA LEU A 57 19.59 -5.66 22.45
C LEU A 57 19.10 -5.77 21.00
N ILE A 58 18.05 -5.07 20.64
CA ILE A 58 17.49 -4.98 19.30
C ILE A 58 17.47 -3.49 18.90
N ASP A 59 18.05 -3.16 17.76
CA ASP A 59 18.15 -1.78 17.28
C ASP A 59 16.88 -1.35 16.49
N LEU A 60 16.23 -2.29 15.80
CA LEU A 60 15.09 -2.01 14.93
C LEU A 60 14.19 -3.24 14.81
N ILE A 61 12.89 -3.02 14.86
CA ILE A 61 11.87 -4.03 14.58
C ILE A 61 11.17 -3.68 13.27
N VAL A 62 11.08 -4.68 12.37
CA VAL A 62 10.30 -4.58 11.12
C VAL A 62 9.19 -5.64 11.21
N PRO A 63 7.97 -5.26 11.61
CA PRO A 63 6.86 -6.20 11.68
C PRO A 63 6.38 -6.56 10.27
N ARG A 64 6.09 -7.84 10.08
CA ARG A 64 5.45 -8.39 8.86
C ARG A 64 4.25 -9.22 9.29
N GLY A 65 3.08 -8.87 8.83
CA GLY A 65 1.84 -9.57 9.16
C GLY A 65 0.61 -8.67 9.09
N GLY A 66 -0.52 -9.16 9.55
CA GLY A 66 -1.77 -8.42 9.49
C GLY A 66 -1.83 -7.22 10.45
N LYS A 67 -2.78 -6.32 10.18
CA LYS A 67 -3.02 -5.05 10.88
C LYS A 67 -2.98 -5.16 12.42
N SER A 68 -3.57 -6.22 12.99
CA SER A 68 -3.58 -6.42 14.46
C SER A 68 -2.19 -6.63 15.05
N LEU A 69 -1.28 -7.30 14.32
CA LEU A 69 0.11 -7.47 14.77
C LEU A 69 0.86 -6.15 14.68
N VAL A 70 0.74 -5.44 13.57
CA VAL A 70 1.44 -4.16 13.36
C VAL A 70 0.98 -3.13 14.38
N ALA A 71 -0.32 -2.99 14.60
CA ALA A 71 -0.90 -2.11 15.61
C ALA A 71 -0.39 -2.43 17.03
N ARG A 72 -0.32 -3.73 17.37
CA ARG A 72 0.25 -4.16 18.65
C ARG A 72 1.72 -3.77 18.78
N VAL A 73 2.51 -4.00 17.73
CA VAL A 73 3.95 -3.64 17.72
C VAL A 73 4.12 -2.14 17.91
N GLN A 74 3.38 -1.32 17.20
CA GLN A 74 3.44 0.15 17.35
C GLN A 74 3.03 0.63 18.76
N ALA A 75 2.05 -0.02 19.39
CA ALA A 75 1.56 0.36 20.71
C ALA A 75 2.50 -0.10 21.85
N GLU A 76 3.13 -1.27 21.74
CA GLU A 76 3.86 -1.92 22.84
C GLU A 76 5.40 -1.81 22.71
N ALA A 77 5.95 -1.50 21.52
CA ALA A 77 7.38 -1.48 21.32
C ALA A 77 8.08 -0.35 22.09
N ARG A 78 9.20 -0.69 22.72
CA ARG A 78 10.19 0.24 23.26
C ARG A 78 11.43 0.34 22.36
N VAL A 79 11.55 -0.56 21.42
CA VAL A 79 12.56 -0.59 20.37
C VAL A 79 12.02 0.20 19.17
N PRO A 80 12.84 0.95 18.40
CA PRO A 80 12.41 1.59 17.17
C PRO A 80 11.72 0.62 16.22
N VAL A 81 10.64 1.07 15.58
CA VAL A 81 9.83 0.25 14.66
C VAL A 81 9.78 0.91 13.29
N LEU A 82 9.99 0.13 12.24
CA LEU A 82 9.75 0.52 10.86
C LEU A 82 8.53 -0.25 10.35
N ALA A 83 7.38 0.40 10.31
CA ALA A 83 6.11 -0.21 9.91
C ALA A 83 5.12 0.83 9.38
N HIS A 84 4.17 0.36 8.59
CA HIS A 84 2.91 1.06 8.33
C HIS A 84 1.73 0.12 8.60
N LEU A 85 0.53 0.67 8.75
CA LEU A 85 -0.66 -0.11 9.09
C LEU A 85 -1.46 -0.51 7.86
N ASP A 86 -1.70 0.43 6.96
CA ASP A 86 -2.60 0.29 5.82
C ASP A 86 -2.01 0.97 4.57
N GLY A 87 -2.34 0.44 3.39
CA GLY A 87 -2.06 1.04 2.08
C GLY A 87 -3.34 1.60 1.45
N ILE A 88 -3.92 2.66 2.03
CA ILE A 88 -5.10 3.33 1.45
C ILE A 88 -4.61 4.35 0.44
N ASN A 89 -4.41 3.88 -0.80
CA ASN A 89 -3.83 4.68 -1.87
C ASN A 89 -4.92 5.26 -2.78
N HIS A 90 -4.65 6.44 -3.32
CA HIS A 90 -5.55 7.12 -4.23
C HIS A 90 -4.93 7.31 -5.61
N VAL A 91 -5.77 7.23 -6.64
CA VAL A 91 -5.46 7.79 -7.95
C VAL A 91 -6.44 8.93 -8.20
N TYR A 92 -5.93 10.13 -8.39
CA TYR A 92 -6.71 11.28 -8.81
C TYR A 92 -6.58 11.46 -10.33
N VAL A 93 -7.72 11.52 -11.01
CA VAL A 93 -7.81 11.81 -12.45
C VAL A 93 -8.30 13.24 -12.61
N ASP A 94 -7.41 14.10 -13.06
CA ASP A 94 -7.66 15.53 -13.29
C ASP A 94 -8.53 15.79 -14.55
N GLY A 95 -9.20 16.93 -14.60
CA GLY A 95 -9.98 17.34 -15.76
C GLY A 95 -9.20 17.45 -17.05
N SER A 96 -7.88 17.70 -16.98
CA SER A 96 -6.96 17.75 -18.13
C SER A 96 -6.45 16.37 -18.57
N ALA A 97 -6.76 15.29 -17.86
CA ALA A 97 -6.17 13.98 -18.13
C ALA A 97 -6.55 13.43 -19.52
N ASP A 98 -5.59 12.81 -20.20
CA ASP A 98 -5.87 11.97 -21.38
C ASP A 98 -6.68 10.74 -20.94
N PRO A 99 -7.88 10.52 -21.51
CA PRO A 99 -8.76 9.42 -21.09
C PRO A 99 -8.12 8.03 -21.24
N ALA A 100 -7.34 7.81 -22.30
CA ALA A 100 -6.71 6.52 -22.53
C ALA A 100 -5.55 6.27 -21.57
N MET A 101 -4.83 7.31 -21.14
CA MET A 101 -3.82 7.20 -20.08
C MET A 101 -4.50 6.97 -18.73
N ALA A 102 -5.57 7.70 -18.42
CA ALA A 102 -6.31 7.53 -17.17
C ALA A 102 -6.81 6.09 -17.01
N GLU A 103 -7.43 5.52 -18.05
CA GLU A 103 -7.88 4.12 -18.03
C GLU A 103 -6.73 3.16 -17.75
N ARG A 104 -5.60 3.28 -18.48
CA ARG A 104 -4.43 2.40 -18.28
C ARG A 104 -3.87 2.48 -16.86
N VAL A 105 -3.70 3.70 -16.34
CA VAL A 105 -3.14 3.92 -14.99
C VAL A 105 -4.09 3.38 -13.93
N VAL A 106 -5.38 3.67 -14.03
CA VAL A 106 -6.41 3.22 -13.06
C VAL A 106 -6.52 1.69 -13.04
N LEU A 107 -6.58 1.06 -14.22
CA LEU A 107 -6.63 -0.41 -14.32
C LEU A 107 -5.36 -1.07 -13.76
N ASP A 108 -4.19 -0.57 -14.10
CA ASP A 108 -2.93 -1.10 -13.55
C ASP A 108 -2.86 -0.90 -12.04
N ALA A 109 -3.20 0.31 -11.55
CA ALA A 109 -3.14 0.64 -10.13
C ALA A 109 -4.04 -0.24 -9.25
N LYS A 110 -5.20 -0.68 -9.76
CA LYS A 110 -6.08 -1.58 -8.99
C LYS A 110 -5.91 -3.04 -9.35
N MET A 111 -5.93 -3.38 -10.65
CA MET A 111 -6.18 -4.75 -11.09
C MET A 111 -4.91 -5.56 -11.39
N ARG A 112 -3.72 -4.95 -11.47
CA ARG A 112 -2.47 -5.68 -11.64
C ARG A 112 -2.20 -6.66 -10.50
N ARG A 113 -2.37 -6.20 -9.23
CA ARG A 113 -2.30 -6.99 -8.00
C ARG A 113 -3.20 -6.34 -6.96
N THR A 114 -4.32 -6.94 -6.63
CA THR A 114 -5.32 -6.36 -5.72
C THR A 114 -4.93 -6.42 -4.26
N GLY A 115 -4.10 -7.40 -3.86
CA GLY A 115 -3.78 -7.69 -2.46
C GLY A 115 -2.45 -7.13 -1.97
N ILE A 116 -1.92 -6.08 -2.58
CA ILE A 116 -0.67 -5.44 -2.14
C ILE A 116 -0.91 -4.01 -1.65
N CYS A 117 -0.07 -3.55 -0.74
CA CYS A 117 -0.16 -2.21 -0.15
C CYS A 117 -0.04 -1.04 -1.15
N GLY A 118 0.48 -1.27 -2.35
CA GLY A 118 0.53 -0.29 -3.45
C GLY A 118 -0.71 -0.27 -4.34
N ALA A 119 -1.72 -1.15 -4.10
CA ALA A 119 -2.94 -1.14 -4.88
C ALA A 119 -3.78 0.12 -4.61
N MET A 120 -4.40 0.67 -5.64
CA MET A 120 -5.37 1.76 -5.49
C MET A 120 -6.60 1.26 -4.72
N GLU A 121 -7.00 1.96 -3.67
CA GLU A 121 -8.23 1.68 -2.94
C GLU A 121 -9.33 2.70 -3.23
N THR A 122 -8.93 3.95 -3.57
CA THR A 122 -9.88 4.99 -3.92
C THR A 122 -9.49 5.69 -5.24
N LEU A 123 -10.45 5.77 -6.15
CA LEU A 123 -10.38 6.55 -7.38
C LEU A 123 -11.08 7.90 -7.18
N LEU A 124 -10.34 8.98 -7.28
CA LEU A 124 -10.87 10.35 -7.26
C LEU A 124 -10.92 10.88 -8.68
N ILE A 125 -12.05 11.39 -9.13
CA ILE A 125 -12.22 11.89 -10.48
C ILE A 125 -12.68 13.36 -10.41
N ASP A 126 -11.98 14.22 -11.15
CA ASP A 126 -12.42 15.61 -11.31
C ASP A 126 -13.79 15.66 -11.96
N ARG A 127 -14.67 16.56 -11.49
CA ARG A 127 -15.99 16.80 -12.10
C ARG A 127 -15.88 17.28 -13.54
N ASP A 128 -14.79 17.93 -13.91
CA ASP A 128 -14.52 18.43 -15.25
C ASP A 128 -13.88 17.36 -16.18
N PHE A 129 -13.55 16.17 -15.67
CA PHE A 129 -13.04 15.07 -16.50
C PHE A 129 -14.13 14.51 -17.41
N ALA A 130 -13.78 14.29 -18.69
CA ALA A 130 -14.75 13.97 -19.74
C ALA A 130 -15.03 12.46 -19.87
N GLY A 131 -15.12 11.69 -18.81
CA GLY A 131 -15.38 10.25 -18.94
C GLY A 131 -15.35 9.47 -17.64
N PRO A 132 -16.00 9.96 -16.57
CA PRO A 132 -15.98 9.27 -15.27
C PRO A 132 -16.70 7.91 -15.31
N ALA A 133 -17.80 7.79 -16.05
CA ALA A 133 -18.54 6.53 -16.17
C ALA A 133 -17.77 5.46 -16.95
N GLU A 134 -16.99 5.87 -17.93
CA GLU A 134 -16.15 5.00 -18.74
C GLU A 134 -15.04 4.37 -17.87
N LEU A 135 -14.40 5.13 -16.98
CA LEU A 135 -13.39 4.61 -16.05
C LEU A 135 -13.99 3.59 -15.07
N VAL A 136 -15.16 3.90 -14.51
CA VAL A 136 -15.89 2.96 -13.64
C VAL A 136 -16.25 1.69 -14.40
N THR A 137 -16.77 1.83 -15.62
CA THR A 137 -17.11 0.70 -16.47
C THR A 137 -15.88 -0.17 -16.80
N ALA A 138 -14.74 0.43 -17.08
CA ALA A 138 -13.50 -0.28 -17.37
C ALA A 138 -13.03 -1.11 -16.17
N LEU A 139 -13.08 -0.55 -14.95
CA LEU A 139 -12.79 -1.29 -13.71
C LEU A 139 -13.73 -2.50 -13.54
N GLN A 140 -15.04 -2.30 -13.75
CA GLN A 140 -16.03 -3.39 -13.64
C GLN A 140 -15.83 -4.48 -14.68
N GLN A 141 -15.52 -4.12 -15.92
CA GLN A 141 -15.19 -5.09 -16.98
C GLN A 141 -13.93 -5.89 -16.67
N ALA A 142 -12.99 -5.31 -15.92
CA ALA A 142 -11.83 -6.01 -15.40
C ALA A 142 -12.12 -6.88 -14.16
N GLY A 143 -13.36 -6.87 -13.64
CA GLY A 143 -13.78 -7.68 -12.49
C GLY A 143 -13.71 -6.96 -11.14
N CYS A 144 -13.58 -5.64 -11.12
CA CYS A 144 -13.58 -4.85 -9.89
C CYS A 144 -15.01 -4.47 -9.48
N GLU A 145 -15.36 -4.68 -8.20
CA GLU A 145 -16.53 -4.05 -7.60
C GLU A 145 -16.20 -2.58 -7.35
N VAL A 146 -17.02 -1.66 -7.87
CA VAL A 146 -16.82 -0.22 -7.67
C VAL A 146 -17.89 0.32 -6.73
N ARG A 147 -17.48 0.93 -5.63
CA ARG A 147 -18.34 1.57 -4.64
C ARG A 147 -18.32 3.09 -4.81
N GLY A 148 -19.47 3.68 -4.92
CA GLY A 148 -19.61 5.13 -5.13
C GLY A 148 -20.97 5.66 -4.69
N ASP A 149 -21.16 6.98 -4.77
CA ASP A 149 -22.45 7.57 -4.50
C ASP A 149 -23.38 7.41 -5.73
N PRO A 150 -24.44 6.61 -5.66
CA PRO A 150 -25.38 6.44 -6.77
C PRO A 150 -26.19 7.69 -7.10
N VAL A 151 -26.17 8.70 -6.23
CA VAL A 151 -26.84 10.00 -6.47
C VAL A 151 -26.02 10.85 -7.44
N GLU A 152 -24.71 10.62 -7.57
CA GLU A 152 -23.88 11.28 -8.56
C GLU A 152 -24.32 10.87 -9.98
N ALA A 153 -24.76 11.85 -10.75
CA ALA A 153 -25.34 11.61 -12.09
C ALA A 153 -24.35 10.90 -13.06
N ALA A 154 -23.06 11.04 -12.81
CA ALA A 154 -22.01 10.38 -13.59
C ALA A 154 -21.94 8.87 -13.36
N PHE A 155 -22.37 8.38 -12.20
CA PHE A 155 -22.27 6.97 -11.84
C PHE A 155 -23.62 6.24 -11.88
N GLY A 156 -24.69 6.89 -11.37
CA GLY A 156 -26.03 6.28 -11.36
C GLY A 156 -26.04 4.87 -10.79
N ASP A 157 -26.73 3.97 -11.48
CA ASP A 157 -26.90 2.58 -11.05
C ASP A 157 -25.68 1.67 -11.32
N ILE A 158 -24.59 2.21 -11.87
CA ILE A 158 -23.41 1.40 -12.19
C ILE A 158 -22.48 1.15 -10.98
N VAL A 159 -22.70 1.82 -9.85
CA VAL A 159 -21.89 1.64 -8.64
C VAL A 159 -22.68 1.01 -7.50
N VAL A 160 -21.99 0.27 -6.65
CA VAL A 160 -22.53 -0.17 -5.35
C VAL A 160 -22.50 1.04 -4.41
N PRO A 161 -23.54 1.27 -3.57
CA PRO A 161 -23.52 2.39 -2.63
C PRO A 161 -22.31 2.33 -1.68
N VAL A 162 -21.54 3.43 -1.65
CA VAL A 162 -20.40 3.58 -0.73
C VAL A 162 -20.90 3.93 0.68
N SER A 163 -20.24 3.40 1.71
CA SER A 163 -20.42 3.77 3.11
C SER A 163 -19.29 4.69 3.59
N ALA A 164 -19.43 5.26 4.79
CA ALA A 164 -18.37 6.10 5.36
C ALA A 164 -17.09 5.31 5.67
N GLU A 165 -17.23 4.04 6.02
CA GLU A 165 -16.12 3.14 6.34
C GLU A 165 -15.30 2.75 5.12
N ASP A 166 -15.90 2.79 3.93
CA ASP A 166 -15.22 2.43 2.67
C ASP A 166 -14.04 3.36 2.36
N TRP A 167 -14.13 4.63 2.75
CA TRP A 167 -13.06 5.61 2.53
C TRP A 167 -11.80 5.35 3.37
N ASP A 168 -11.96 4.67 4.50
CA ASP A 168 -10.88 4.33 5.44
C ASP A 168 -10.52 2.83 5.37
N THR A 169 -10.87 2.16 4.25
CA THR A 169 -10.70 0.71 4.09
C THR A 169 -9.65 0.38 3.05
N GLU A 170 -8.64 -0.40 3.46
CA GLU A 170 -7.78 -1.15 2.55
C GLU A 170 -8.46 -2.48 2.24
N TYR A 171 -9.03 -2.62 1.03
CA TYR A 171 -9.82 -3.80 0.66
C TYR A 171 -8.97 -5.04 0.45
N LEU A 172 -7.76 -4.91 -0.08
CA LEU A 172 -6.88 -6.02 -0.46
C LEU A 172 -7.55 -7.01 -1.41
N ASP A 173 -8.54 -6.54 -2.17
CA ASP A 173 -9.36 -7.34 -3.08
C ASP A 173 -9.72 -6.49 -4.33
N ALA A 174 -10.41 -7.10 -5.29
CA ALA A 174 -10.92 -6.43 -6.48
C ALA A 174 -12.14 -5.54 -6.15
N ILE A 175 -11.96 -4.60 -5.23
CA ILE A 175 -12.95 -3.61 -4.78
C ILE A 175 -12.26 -2.25 -4.75
N ALA A 176 -12.91 -1.20 -5.24
CA ALA A 176 -12.42 0.17 -5.17
C ALA A 176 -13.56 1.15 -4.87
N SER A 177 -13.27 2.17 -4.06
CA SER A 177 -14.18 3.31 -3.89
C SER A 177 -13.98 4.35 -5.00
N VAL A 178 -15.03 5.09 -5.37
CA VAL A 178 -14.95 6.18 -6.35
C VAL A 178 -15.68 7.41 -5.84
N ALA A 179 -15.06 8.58 -6.00
CA ALA A 179 -15.71 9.87 -5.74
C ALA A 179 -15.42 10.89 -6.83
N LEU A 180 -16.41 11.79 -7.09
CA LEU A 180 -16.17 13.01 -7.84
C LEU A 180 -15.67 14.10 -6.88
N VAL A 181 -14.64 14.83 -7.29
CA VAL A 181 -14.03 15.91 -6.51
C VAL A 181 -13.97 17.21 -7.31
N ASP A 182 -13.89 18.33 -6.59
CA ASP A 182 -13.78 19.64 -7.19
C ASP A 182 -12.31 20.03 -7.35
N GLY A 183 -11.71 19.63 -8.46
CA GLY A 183 -10.32 19.90 -8.80
C GLY A 183 -9.28 19.26 -7.86
N VAL A 184 -8.04 19.63 -8.07
CA VAL A 184 -6.89 19.10 -7.30
C VAL A 184 -6.98 19.40 -5.80
N GLU A 185 -7.55 20.51 -5.41
CA GLU A 185 -7.73 20.86 -3.98
C GLU A 185 -8.73 19.93 -3.30
N GLY A 186 -9.82 19.56 -3.98
CA GLY A 186 -10.79 18.58 -3.51
C GLY A 186 -10.15 17.19 -3.34
N ALA A 187 -9.33 16.78 -4.31
CA ALA A 187 -8.59 15.53 -4.25
C ALA A 187 -7.61 15.50 -3.07
N MET A 188 -6.78 16.54 -2.92
CA MET A 188 -5.84 16.64 -1.80
C MET A 188 -6.53 16.66 -0.44
N ALA A 189 -7.68 17.34 -0.33
CA ALA A 189 -8.46 17.36 0.91
C ALA A 189 -9.02 15.96 1.26
N HIS A 190 -9.46 15.19 0.26
CA HIS A 190 -9.89 13.81 0.45
C HIS A 190 -8.73 12.92 0.92
N ILE A 191 -7.59 12.96 0.22
CA ILE A 191 -6.38 12.21 0.55
C ILE A 191 -5.88 12.54 1.96
N ALA A 192 -5.82 13.82 2.32
CA ALA A 192 -5.40 14.24 3.67
C ALA A 192 -6.31 13.72 4.78
N ARG A 193 -7.57 13.45 4.48
CA ARG A 193 -8.54 12.92 5.44
C ARG A 193 -8.54 11.41 5.56
N HIS A 194 -8.38 10.70 4.45
CA HIS A 194 -8.63 9.25 4.34
C HIS A 194 -7.38 8.46 3.97
N GLY A 195 -6.34 9.10 3.43
CA GLY A 195 -5.10 8.45 3.01
C GLY A 195 -4.27 7.93 4.17
N SER A 196 -3.50 6.90 3.89
CA SER A 196 -2.58 6.27 4.84
C SER A 196 -1.15 6.83 4.77
N HIS A 197 -0.91 7.88 3.99
CA HIS A 197 0.41 8.44 3.70
C HIS A 197 1.38 7.48 3.00
N HIS A 198 0.86 6.45 2.33
CA HIS A 198 1.67 5.45 1.64
C HIS A 198 2.00 5.91 0.22
N THR A 199 1.07 5.80 -0.72
CA THR A 199 1.31 6.12 -2.14
C THR A 199 0.05 6.72 -2.77
N ASP A 200 0.19 7.89 -3.39
CA ASP A 200 -0.89 8.52 -4.14
C ASP A 200 -0.41 8.96 -5.52
N ALA A 201 -1.30 8.97 -6.49
CA ALA A 201 -0.97 9.34 -7.87
C ALA A 201 -1.97 10.33 -8.46
N ILE A 202 -1.48 11.16 -9.37
CA ILE A 202 -2.30 12.01 -10.24
C ILE A 202 -2.12 11.61 -11.70
N VAL A 203 -3.21 11.63 -12.45
CA VAL A 203 -3.19 11.58 -13.92
C VAL A 203 -3.64 12.95 -14.45
N ALA A 204 -2.76 13.65 -15.14
CA ALA A 204 -3.01 15.01 -15.64
C ALA A 204 -2.10 15.35 -16.83
N GLU A 205 -2.62 16.11 -17.78
CA GLU A 205 -1.83 16.75 -18.85
C GLU A 205 -1.36 18.17 -18.45
N ASP A 206 -2.04 18.82 -17.51
CA ASP A 206 -1.63 20.12 -16.95
C ASP A 206 -0.51 19.94 -15.94
N ALA A 207 0.70 20.34 -16.32
CA ALA A 207 1.88 20.27 -15.47
C ALA A 207 1.76 21.14 -14.20
N GLY A 208 1.04 22.26 -14.25
CA GLY A 208 0.86 23.13 -13.08
C GLY A 208 -0.01 22.46 -12.02
N VAL A 209 -1.08 21.76 -12.45
CA VAL A 209 -1.93 20.97 -11.57
C VAL A 209 -1.16 19.76 -11.02
N ALA A 210 -0.39 19.07 -11.86
CA ALA A 210 0.46 17.96 -11.43
C ALA A 210 1.51 18.41 -10.38
N GLU A 211 2.22 19.52 -10.60
CA GLU A 211 3.15 20.07 -9.61
C GLU A 211 2.45 20.45 -8.30
N ARG A 212 1.25 21.01 -8.38
CA ARG A 212 0.46 21.35 -7.19
C ARG A 212 0.17 20.12 -6.35
N PHE A 213 -0.23 19.01 -7.00
CA PHE A 213 -0.50 17.72 -6.35
C PHE A 213 0.78 17.13 -5.75
N LEU A 214 1.87 17.04 -6.55
CA LEU A 214 3.15 16.47 -6.11
C LEU A 214 3.74 17.18 -4.89
N ASN A 215 3.52 18.50 -4.77
CA ASN A 215 4.03 19.29 -3.65
C ASN A 215 3.04 19.41 -2.48
N GLY A 216 1.77 19.06 -2.69
CA GLY A 216 0.72 19.27 -1.70
C GLY A 216 0.26 18.01 -0.98
N VAL A 217 0.46 16.82 -1.58
CA VAL A 217 0.11 15.54 -0.95
C VAL A 217 1.24 15.09 -0.04
N ASP A 218 0.91 14.79 1.22
CA ASP A 218 1.84 14.30 2.24
C ASP A 218 1.83 12.77 2.28
N SER A 219 2.42 12.14 1.27
CA SER A 219 2.59 10.69 1.18
C SER A 219 4.05 10.32 0.90
N ALA A 220 4.47 9.13 1.32
CA ALA A 220 5.83 8.66 1.13
C ALA A 220 6.23 8.61 -0.34
N ILE A 221 5.27 8.27 -1.22
CA ILE A 221 5.45 8.26 -2.67
C ILE A 221 4.28 9.00 -3.32
N VAL A 222 4.59 9.99 -4.13
CA VAL A 222 3.59 10.73 -4.93
C VAL A 222 4.00 10.67 -6.39
N LEU A 223 3.09 10.22 -7.25
CA LEU A 223 3.39 9.90 -8.64
C LEU A 223 2.56 10.74 -9.61
N TRP A 224 3.13 11.04 -10.75
CA TRP A 224 2.46 11.71 -11.87
C TRP A 224 2.46 10.82 -13.10
N ASN A 225 1.25 10.56 -13.66
CA ASN A 225 1.03 9.72 -14.83
C ASN A 225 1.61 8.30 -14.70
N ALA A 226 1.58 7.78 -13.48
CA ALA A 226 2.09 6.44 -13.17
C ALA A 226 1.16 5.72 -12.19
N SER A 227 1.12 4.40 -12.29
CA SER A 227 0.37 3.54 -11.37
C SER A 227 0.95 3.58 -9.95
N THR A 228 0.10 3.56 -8.93
CA THR A 228 0.54 3.44 -7.54
C THR A 228 1.33 2.16 -7.28
N GLN A 229 1.12 1.10 -8.09
CA GLN A 229 1.88 -0.15 -8.01
C GLN A 229 3.32 -0.04 -8.54
N PHE A 230 3.70 1.10 -9.11
CA PHE A 230 5.10 1.39 -9.45
C PHE A 230 5.91 1.90 -8.26
N ALA A 231 5.27 2.10 -7.11
CA ALA A 231 5.93 2.32 -5.82
C ALA A 231 6.65 1.05 -5.34
N ASP A 232 7.61 0.59 -6.11
CA ASP A 232 8.36 -0.67 -5.97
C ASP A 232 9.79 -0.45 -6.47
N GLY A 233 10.76 -0.76 -5.64
CA GLY A 233 12.18 -0.60 -5.98
C GLY A 233 12.59 -1.39 -7.22
N GLY A 234 11.95 -2.54 -7.48
CA GLY A 234 12.18 -3.34 -8.69
C GLY A 234 11.71 -2.63 -9.96
N GLU A 235 10.58 -1.93 -9.91
CA GLU A 235 10.04 -1.16 -11.05
C GLU A 235 10.94 0.05 -11.38
N PHE A 236 11.54 0.68 -10.37
CA PHE A 236 12.48 1.79 -10.54
C PHE A 236 13.93 1.35 -10.81
N GLY A 237 14.23 0.06 -10.82
CA GLY A 237 15.60 -0.45 -11.01
C GLY A 237 16.53 -0.19 -9.81
N LEU A 238 15.97 0.01 -8.63
CA LEU A 238 16.70 0.15 -7.37
C LEU A 238 16.97 -1.24 -6.81
N GLY A 239 18.17 -1.75 -6.85
CA GLY A 239 18.57 -3.13 -6.56
C GLY A 239 17.90 -3.86 -5.40
N ALA A 240 17.62 -3.22 -4.28
CA ALA A 240 16.96 -3.84 -3.12
C ALA A 240 15.85 -2.95 -2.57
N GLU A 241 14.82 -3.60 -2.03
CA GLU A 241 13.69 -2.96 -1.38
C GLU A 241 13.37 -3.65 -0.05
N ILE A 242 13.03 -2.87 0.95
CA ILE A 242 12.47 -3.38 2.20
C ILE A 242 10.98 -3.02 2.21
N GLY A 243 10.13 -4.01 1.89
CA GLY A 243 8.69 -3.87 2.06
C GLY A 243 8.36 -3.83 3.55
N ILE A 244 7.79 -2.73 4.01
CA ILE A 244 7.19 -2.58 5.33
C ILE A 244 5.68 -2.69 5.16
N ALA A 245 5.04 -3.58 5.87
CA ALA A 245 3.59 -3.78 5.83
C ALA A 245 3.02 -3.67 7.22
#